data_e14779036c5cfc8d12c07ff04dcc3f44
#
_entry.id   e14779036c5cfc8d12c07ff04dcc3f44
#
_cell.length_a   1.000
_cell.length_b   1.000
_cell.length_c   1.000
_cell.angle_alpha   90.00
_cell.angle_beta   90.00
_cell.angle_gamma   90.00
#
_symmetry.space_group_name_H-M   'P 1'
#
loop_
_entity.id
_entity.type
_entity.pdbx_description
1 polymer ?
#
loop_
_entity_poly.entity_id
_entity_poly.type
_entity_poly.pdbx_seq_one_letter_code
_entity_poly.pdbx_strand_id
1 'polypeptide(L)'
;MVRIMKNRDVESEAAGRKSNIETDKQNISFLYLSEEDMIDAGVLHPGRCVDVMEETMGLMEDGDFLMGGPYNDAHGLMLYFPKKSPIENFPVNNARDRRFIAMPAYLGGRFHVAGEKWYGSNGNNRSIGLPRSILMMMLNDVETGKPLAYMSGNLLSSMRTGAMPGLAAKLLARDDSKVLTLVGPG
;
A
#
# COMPACT_ATOMS: atom_id res chain seq x y z
N MET A 1 0.86 25.05 -3.86
CA MET A 1 -0.53 24.55 -3.97
C MET A 1 -0.45 23.10 -4.45
N VAL A 2 -1.03 22.16 -3.72
CA VAL A 2 -1.05 20.73 -4.11
C VAL A 2 -2.34 20.49 -4.90
N ARG A 3 -2.21 19.96 -6.12
CA ARG A 3 -3.35 19.58 -6.97
C ARG A 3 -3.42 18.06 -7.06
N ILE A 4 -4.54 17.51 -6.67
CA ILE A 4 -4.86 16.09 -6.82
C ILE A 4 -5.47 15.89 -8.21
N MET A 5 -4.91 15.01 -9.02
CA MET A 5 -5.40 14.69 -10.37
C MET A 5 -5.87 13.25 -10.42
N LYS A 6 -7.00 12.99 -11.06
CA LYS A 6 -7.47 11.65 -11.38
C LYS A 6 -6.83 11.16 -12.69
N ASN A 7 -6.61 9.86 -12.80
CA ASN A 7 -5.91 9.25 -13.93
C ASN A 7 -6.53 9.62 -15.31
N ARG A 8 -7.86 9.87 -15.37
CA ARG A 8 -8.56 10.27 -16.60
C ARG A 8 -8.24 11.70 -17.07
N ASP A 9 -7.70 12.53 -16.19
CA ASP A 9 -7.39 13.93 -16.52
C ASP A 9 -5.99 14.09 -17.14
N VAL A 10 -5.13 13.07 -17.02
CA VAL A 10 -3.74 13.13 -17.47
C VAL A 10 -3.62 13.07 -19.00
N GLU A 11 -4.47 12.31 -19.68
CA GLU A 11 -4.41 12.17 -21.16
C GLU A 11 -4.95 13.40 -21.89
N SER A 12 -5.94 14.11 -21.35
CA SER A 12 -6.52 15.31 -21.99
C SER A 12 -5.66 16.57 -21.80
N GLU A 13 -4.87 16.66 -20.72
CA GLU A 13 -4.00 17.81 -20.45
C GLU A 13 -2.64 17.73 -21.17
N ALA A 14 -2.17 16.53 -21.53
CA ALA A 14 -0.91 16.37 -22.24
C ALA A 14 -0.91 16.99 -23.66
N ALA A 15 -2.08 17.11 -24.28
CA ALA A 15 -2.24 17.67 -25.63
C ALA A 15 -2.27 19.22 -25.67
N GLY A 16 -2.53 19.91 -24.55
CA GLY A 16 -2.71 21.37 -24.51
C GLY A 16 -1.53 22.20 -23.97
N ARG A 17 -0.49 21.56 -23.44
CA ARG A 17 0.58 22.25 -22.66
C ARG A 17 1.88 22.52 -23.42
N LYS A 18 1.82 23.21 -24.54
CA LYS A 18 3.07 23.68 -25.20
C LYS A 18 3.47 25.14 -24.91
N SER A 19 2.84 25.84 -24.00
CA SER A 19 3.18 27.25 -23.74
C SER A 19 2.86 27.68 -22.31
N ASN A 20 3.66 27.32 -21.31
CA ASN A 20 3.86 28.05 -20.04
C ASN A 20 4.71 27.22 -19.06
N ILE A 21 5.96 26.92 -19.46
CA ILE A 21 6.84 26.00 -18.68
C ILE A 21 7.55 26.73 -17.50
N GLU A 22 7.51 28.05 -17.41
CA GLU A 22 8.33 28.78 -16.41
C GLU A 22 7.66 29.06 -15.06
N THR A 23 6.34 29.00 -14.95
CA THR A 23 5.63 29.25 -13.66
C THR A 23 5.26 27.98 -12.87
N ASP A 24 5.46 26.80 -13.45
CA ASP A 24 4.95 25.53 -12.86
C ASP A 24 6.00 24.77 -12.02
N LYS A 25 7.21 25.30 -11.86
CA LYS A 25 8.32 24.63 -11.13
C LYS A 25 8.09 24.46 -9.61
N GLN A 26 7.08 25.10 -9.04
CA GLN A 26 6.74 25.01 -7.62
C GLN A 26 5.46 24.22 -7.32
N ASN A 27 4.71 23.80 -8.34
CA ASN A 27 3.49 23.02 -8.15
C ASN A 27 3.81 21.51 -8.10
N ILE A 28 3.48 20.89 -6.97
CA ILE A 28 3.57 19.44 -6.81
C ILE A 28 2.20 18.85 -7.16
N SER A 29 2.19 17.96 -8.14
CA SER A 29 1.00 17.18 -8.52
C SER A 29 1.29 15.69 -8.32
N PHE A 30 0.27 14.92 -7.97
CA PHE A 30 0.34 13.47 -7.85
C PHE A 30 -1.01 12.85 -8.20
N LEU A 31 -1.01 11.55 -8.51
CA LEU A 31 -2.23 10.80 -8.77
C LEU A 31 -2.96 10.50 -7.48
N TYR A 32 -4.28 10.66 -7.47
CA TYR A 32 -5.15 10.04 -6.50
C TYR A 32 -5.85 8.85 -7.16
N LEU A 33 -5.70 7.65 -6.59
CA LEU A 33 -6.30 6.43 -7.10
C LEU A 33 -7.31 5.90 -6.07
N SER A 34 -8.58 5.92 -6.46
CA SER A 34 -9.68 5.32 -5.69
C SER A 34 -9.58 3.79 -5.74
N GLU A 35 -10.47 3.09 -5.03
CA GLU A 35 -10.54 1.63 -5.12
C GLU A 35 -10.97 1.17 -6.54
N GLU A 36 -11.85 1.91 -7.20
CA GLU A 36 -12.26 1.67 -8.60
C GLU A 36 -11.08 1.81 -9.56
N ASP A 37 -10.29 2.88 -9.42
CA ASP A 37 -9.08 3.06 -10.23
C ASP A 37 -8.07 1.92 -10.02
N MET A 38 -7.95 1.39 -8.80
CA MET A 38 -7.09 0.24 -8.50
C MET A 38 -7.61 -1.05 -9.15
N ILE A 39 -8.92 -1.25 -9.22
CA ILE A 39 -9.54 -2.39 -9.93
C ILE A 39 -9.27 -2.27 -11.43
N ASP A 40 -9.48 -1.10 -12.02
CA ASP A 40 -9.20 -0.83 -13.44
C ASP A 40 -7.71 -1.02 -13.78
N ALA A 41 -6.82 -0.69 -12.86
CA ALA A 41 -5.38 -0.96 -12.98
C ALA A 41 -5.01 -2.45 -12.86
N GLY A 42 -5.96 -3.31 -12.53
CA GLY A 42 -5.78 -4.77 -12.52
C GLY A 42 -5.31 -5.33 -11.18
N VAL A 43 -5.56 -4.66 -10.05
CA VAL A 43 -5.19 -5.14 -8.72
C VAL A 43 -5.78 -6.53 -8.40
N LEU A 44 -6.92 -6.87 -9.01
CA LEU A 44 -7.59 -8.15 -8.80
C LEU A 44 -7.05 -9.30 -9.68
N HIS A 45 -5.98 -9.13 -10.43
CA HIS A 45 -5.40 -10.17 -11.27
C HIS A 45 -4.46 -11.07 -10.45
N PRO A 46 -4.88 -12.29 -10.03
CA PRO A 46 -4.12 -13.08 -9.05
C PRO A 46 -2.76 -13.55 -9.59
N GLY A 47 -2.69 -13.98 -10.85
CA GLY A 47 -1.43 -14.41 -11.48
C GLY A 47 -0.39 -13.29 -11.46
N ARG A 48 -0.77 -12.08 -11.89
CA ARG A 48 0.12 -10.91 -11.84
C ARG A 48 0.59 -10.57 -10.42
N CYS A 49 -0.31 -10.71 -9.42
CA CYS A 49 0.07 -10.49 -8.03
C CYS A 49 1.12 -11.51 -7.57
N VAL A 50 0.99 -12.79 -7.95
CA VAL A 50 1.98 -13.82 -7.62
C VAL A 50 3.32 -13.52 -8.28
N ASP A 51 3.34 -13.16 -9.57
CA ASP A 51 4.57 -12.85 -10.30
C ASP A 51 5.30 -11.62 -9.72
N VAL A 52 4.56 -10.55 -9.36
CA VAL A 52 5.12 -9.37 -8.70
C VAL A 52 5.65 -9.70 -7.30
N MET A 53 4.99 -10.58 -6.55
CA MET A 53 5.50 -11.02 -5.25
C MET A 53 6.75 -11.86 -5.37
N GLU A 54 6.86 -12.72 -6.38
CA GLU A 54 8.09 -13.49 -6.67
C GLU A 54 9.25 -12.55 -6.96
N GLU A 55 9.06 -11.57 -7.84
CA GLU A 55 10.06 -10.54 -8.13
C GLU A 55 10.47 -9.76 -6.86
N THR A 56 9.49 -9.37 -6.05
CA THR A 56 9.73 -8.68 -4.77
C THR A 56 10.57 -9.52 -3.81
N MET A 57 10.29 -10.83 -3.70
CA MET A 57 11.08 -11.73 -2.85
C MET A 57 12.53 -11.86 -3.37
N GLY A 58 12.73 -11.91 -4.69
CA GLY A 58 14.07 -11.89 -5.28
C GLY A 58 14.84 -10.62 -4.91
N LEU A 59 14.23 -9.44 -5.07
CA LEU A 59 14.86 -8.17 -4.67
C LEU A 59 15.17 -8.12 -3.16
N MET A 60 14.32 -8.71 -2.32
CA MET A 60 14.59 -8.81 -0.89
C MET A 60 15.77 -9.76 -0.58
N GLU A 61 15.91 -10.86 -1.31
CA GLU A 61 17.07 -11.77 -1.19
C GLU A 61 18.35 -11.07 -1.61
N ASP A 62 18.31 -10.29 -2.67
CA ASP A 62 19.45 -9.50 -3.16
C ASP A 62 19.79 -8.31 -2.24
N GLY A 63 18.94 -7.97 -1.27
CA GLY A 63 19.11 -6.83 -0.37
C GLY A 63 18.73 -5.49 -1.00
N ASP A 64 18.06 -5.48 -2.16
CA ASP A 64 17.64 -4.25 -2.86
C ASP A 64 16.28 -3.73 -2.35
N PHE A 65 16.21 -3.58 -1.04
CA PHE A 65 15.05 -3.02 -0.33
C PHE A 65 15.48 -2.37 0.98
N LEU A 66 14.64 -1.47 1.52
CA LEU A 66 14.77 -0.95 2.87
C LEU A 66 13.39 -0.93 3.54
N MET A 67 13.35 -1.22 4.82
CA MET A 67 12.18 -0.99 5.67
C MET A 67 12.43 0.18 6.61
N GLY A 68 11.39 0.66 7.27
CA GLY A 68 11.51 1.74 8.25
C GLY A 68 12.35 1.37 9.47
N GLY A 69 12.57 2.36 10.33
CA GLY A 69 13.31 2.21 11.57
C GLY A 69 14.81 2.45 11.42
N PRO A 70 15.53 2.52 12.55
CA PRO A 70 16.95 2.91 12.55
C PRO A 70 17.89 1.88 11.92
N TYR A 71 17.44 0.63 11.78
CA TYR A 71 18.21 -0.46 11.18
C TYR A 71 17.65 -0.92 9.83
N ASN A 72 16.66 -0.20 9.28
CA ASN A 72 15.96 -0.53 8.03
C ASN A 72 15.28 -1.92 8.01
N ASP A 73 14.87 -2.41 9.15
CA ASP A 73 14.29 -3.74 9.36
C ASP A 73 12.94 -3.71 10.11
N ALA A 74 12.46 -2.54 10.48
CA ALA A 74 11.22 -2.41 11.23
C ALA A 74 10.00 -2.62 10.35
N HIS A 75 9.13 -3.54 10.74
CA HIS A 75 7.85 -3.79 10.06
C HIS A 75 6.95 -2.54 10.01
N GLY A 76 7.05 -1.65 10.97
CA GLY A 76 6.33 -0.39 11.01
C GLY A 76 6.35 0.27 12.39
N LEU A 77 6.08 1.56 12.41
CA LEU A 77 5.90 2.35 13.63
C LEU A 77 4.43 2.30 14.05
N MET A 78 4.17 1.80 15.25
CA MET A 78 2.82 1.62 15.77
C MET A 78 2.41 2.76 16.71
N LEU A 79 1.19 3.28 16.49
CA LEU A 79 0.52 4.20 17.39
C LEU A 79 -0.59 3.43 18.11
N TYR A 80 -0.41 3.20 19.40
CA TYR A 80 -1.41 2.57 20.26
C TYR A 80 -2.11 3.59 21.13
N PHE A 81 -3.40 3.36 21.37
CA PHE A 81 -4.16 4.14 22.35
C PHE A 81 -4.04 3.53 23.74
N PRO A 82 -4.00 4.37 24.81
CA PRO A 82 -3.96 3.87 26.18
C PRO A 82 -5.28 3.20 26.56
N LYS A 83 -5.25 2.33 27.54
CA LYS A 83 -6.48 1.69 28.08
C LYS A 83 -7.41 2.68 28.79
N LYS A 84 -6.84 3.74 29.39
CA LYS A 84 -7.55 4.81 30.11
C LYS A 84 -6.84 6.13 29.89
N SER A 85 -7.57 7.24 29.95
CA SER A 85 -7.04 8.60 29.93
C SER A 85 -7.80 9.46 30.93
N PRO A 86 -7.14 10.38 31.65
CA PRO A 86 -7.80 11.39 32.46
C PRO A 86 -8.36 12.54 31.60
N ILE A 87 -8.02 12.61 30.32
CA ILE A 87 -8.47 13.67 29.42
C ILE A 87 -9.83 13.24 28.85
N GLU A 88 -10.81 14.11 29.00
CA GLU A 88 -12.16 13.88 28.45
C GLU A 88 -12.08 13.71 26.92
N ASN A 89 -12.85 12.75 26.39
CA ASN A 89 -12.89 12.40 24.97
C ASN A 89 -11.56 11.96 24.34
N PHE A 90 -10.52 11.73 25.15
CA PHE A 90 -9.28 11.18 24.64
C PHE A 90 -9.52 9.75 24.10
N PRO A 91 -9.02 9.43 22.90
CA PRO A 91 -9.23 8.09 22.33
C PRO A 91 -8.53 7.03 23.18
N VAL A 92 -9.29 6.03 23.58
CA VAL A 92 -8.77 4.90 24.38
C VAL A 92 -8.88 3.60 23.59
N ASN A 93 -8.05 2.60 23.95
CA ASN A 93 -8.11 1.26 23.39
C ASN A 93 -9.29 0.48 23.98
N ASN A 94 -10.48 0.73 23.42
CA ASN A 94 -11.75 0.13 23.80
C ASN A 94 -12.22 -0.97 22.83
N ALA A 95 -11.36 -1.37 21.90
CA ALA A 95 -11.65 -2.38 20.90
C ALA A 95 -10.43 -3.26 20.63
N ARG A 96 -10.69 -4.50 20.20
CA ARG A 96 -9.62 -5.37 19.72
C ARG A 96 -8.94 -4.73 18.49
N ASP A 97 -7.62 -4.76 18.46
CA ASP A 97 -6.81 -4.32 17.32
C ASP A 97 -7.01 -2.84 16.94
N ARG A 98 -7.29 -1.97 17.92
CA ARG A 98 -7.39 -0.52 17.70
C ARG A 98 -6.01 0.12 17.71
N ARG A 99 -5.49 0.43 16.53
CA ARG A 99 -4.16 1.04 16.34
C ARG A 99 -4.02 1.68 14.97
N PHE A 100 -2.95 2.47 14.81
CA PHE A 100 -2.43 2.87 13.51
C PHE A 100 -1.00 2.35 13.34
N ILE A 101 -0.57 2.16 12.09
CA ILE A 101 0.79 1.74 11.75
C ILE A 101 1.24 2.53 10.52
N ALA A 102 2.40 3.21 10.64
CA ALA A 102 3.16 3.75 9.51
C ALA A 102 4.17 2.69 9.05
N MET A 103 4.18 2.35 7.78
CA MET A 103 5.02 1.29 7.21
C MET A 103 5.79 1.83 6.00
N PRO A 104 6.80 2.69 6.23
CA PRO A 104 7.66 3.17 5.15
C PRO A 104 8.56 2.06 4.65
N ALA A 105 8.81 2.06 3.34
CA ALA A 105 9.72 1.13 2.69
C ALA A 105 10.24 1.71 1.38
N TYR A 106 11.39 1.18 0.93
CA TYR A 106 11.92 1.32 -0.41
C TYR A 106 11.99 -0.06 -1.07
N LEU A 107 11.73 -0.12 -2.36
CA LEU A 107 11.92 -1.30 -3.19
C LEU A 107 12.66 -0.90 -4.47
N GLY A 108 13.74 -1.62 -4.76
CA GLY A 108 14.61 -1.38 -5.89
C GLY A 108 14.17 -2.06 -7.18
N GLY A 109 15.14 -2.56 -7.95
CA GLY A 109 14.92 -3.15 -9.26
C GLY A 109 14.20 -2.21 -10.20
N ARG A 110 13.28 -2.72 -11.01
CA ARG A 110 12.48 -1.88 -11.92
C ARG A 110 11.48 -0.97 -11.21
N PHE A 111 11.21 -1.19 -9.93
CA PHE A 111 10.28 -0.35 -9.17
C PHE A 111 10.94 0.96 -8.74
N HIS A 112 12.12 0.90 -8.16
CA HIS A 112 12.95 2.03 -7.73
C HIS A 112 12.11 3.15 -7.10
N VAL A 113 11.36 2.82 -6.05
CA VAL A 113 10.34 3.67 -5.44
C VAL A 113 10.38 3.56 -3.92
N ALA A 114 10.19 4.68 -3.24
CA ALA A 114 9.89 4.70 -1.82
C ALA A 114 8.38 4.89 -1.62
N GLY A 115 7.89 4.47 -0.47
CA GLY A 115 6.48 4.65 -0.17
C GLY A 115 6.12 4.33 1.26
N GLU A 116 4.86 4.49 1.57
CA GLU A 116 4.30 4.19 2.88
C GLU A 116 2.93 3.54 2.75
N LYS A 117 2.69 2.56 3.60
CA LYS A 117 1.34 2.08 3.90
C LYS A 117 0.89 2.65 5.25
N TRP A 118 -0.08 3.55 5.23
CA TRP A 118 -0.78 3.98 6.42
C TRP A 118 -1.94 3.04 6.73
N TYR A 119 -1.84 2.34 7.85
CA TYR A 119 -2.77 1.29 8.25
C TYR A 119 -3.53 1.71 9.51
N GLY A 120 -4.85 1.89 9.41
CA GLY A 120 -5.75 2.04 10.54
C GLY A 120 -6.53 0.76 10.79
N SER A 121 -6.65 0.31 12.05
CA SER A 121 -7.51 -0.82 12.41
C SER A 121 -8.32 -0.59 13.67
N ASN A 122 -9.52 -1.15 13.68
CA ASN A 122 -10.42 -1.17 14.83
C ASN A 122 -11.41 -2.33 14.68
N GLY A 123 -11.39 -3.27 15.63
CA GLY A 123 -12.28 -4.43 15.62
C GLY A 123 -13.77 -4.06 15.66
N ASN A 124 -14.13 -2.90 16.21
CA ASN A 124 -15.51 -2.42 16.29
C ASN A 124 -16.05 -1.87 14.95
N ASN A 125 -15.22 -1.63 13.95
CA ASN A 125 -15.65 -1.15 12.63
C ASN A 125 -16.74 -2.04 12.02
N ARG A 126 -16.65 -3.34 12.22
CA ARG A 126 -17.62 -4.31 11.69
C ARG A 126 -19.05 -4.06 12.17
N SER A 127 -19.22 -3.54 13.40
CA SER A 127 -20.55 -3.25 13.96
C SER A 127 -21.24 -2.04 13.31
N ILE A 128 -20.47 -1.23 12.58
CA ILE A 128 -20.97 -0.06 11.84
C ILE A 128 -20.81 -0.20 10.32
N GLY A 129 -20.58 -1.44 9.84
CA GLY A 129 -20.50 -1.74 8.40
C GLY A 129 -19.17 -1.36 7.74
N LEU A 130 -18.13 -1.01 8.51
CA LEU A 130 -16.80 -0.70 7.97
C LEU A 130 -15.86 -1.91 8.04
N PRO A 131 -14.88 -2.01 7.13
CA PRO A 131 -13.80 -2.98 7.25
C PRO A 131 -13.06 -2.82 8.59
N ARG A 132 -12.59 -3.93 9.17
CA ARG A 132 -11.74 -3.88 10.38
C ARG A 132 -10.50 -3.02 10.16
N SER A 133 -9.94 -3.07 8.97
CA SER A 133 -8.74 -2.32 8.58
C SER A 133 -9.04 -1.45 7.36
N ILE A 134 -8.58 -0.23 7.41
CA ILE A 134 -8.67 0.74 6.32
C ILE A 134 -7.26 1.23 6.04
N LEU A 135 -6.82 1.09 4.81
CA LEU A 135 -5.45 1.32 4.41
C LEU A 135 -5.37 2.33 3.27
N MET A 136 -4.37 3.18 3.36
CA MET A 136 -3.94 4.05 2.27
C MET A 136 -2.47 3.79 1.97
N MET A 137 -2.06 4.00 0.73
CA MET A 137 -0.66 3.88 0.31
C MET A 137 -0.23 5.14 -0.43
N MET A 138 1.00 5.54 -0.19
CA MET A 138 1.66 6.63 -0.90
C MET A 138 2.94 6.11 -1.55
N LEU A 139 3.20 6.54 -2.79
CA LEU A 139 4.45 6.29 -3.49
C LEU A 139 5.16 7.61 -3.77
N ASN A 140 6.47 7.60 -3.63
CA ASN A 140 7.35 8.74 -3.84
C ASN A 140 8.51 8.36 -4.76
N ASP A 141 8.90 9.29 -5.60
CA ASP A 141 10.17 9.26 -6.30
C ASP A 141 11.32 9.34 -5.30
N VAL A 142 12.26 8.39 -5.38
CA VAL A 142 13.33 8.28 -4.38
C VAL A 142 14.38 9.36 -4.47
N GLU A 143 14.60 9.93 -5.67
CA GLU A 143 15.63 10.93 -5.88
C GLU A 143 15.20 12.30 -5.39
N THR A 144 13.92 12.62 -5.54
CA THR A 144 13.40 13.96 -5.27
C THR A 144 12.47 14.03 -4.04
N GLY A 145 11.99 12.87 -3.55
CA GLY A 145 10.93 12.80 -2.54
C GLY A 145 9.55 13.23 -3.05
N LYS A 146 9.42 13.51 -4.35
CA LYS A 146 8.16 13.97 -4.94
C LYS A 146 7.10 12.87 -4.81
N PRO A 147 5.87 13.18 -4.33
CA PRO A 147 4.78 12.22 -4.35
C PRO A 147 4.40 11.88 -5.80
N LEU A 148 4.25 10.59 -6.08
CA LEU A 148 3.82 10.04 -7.36
C LEU A 148 2.33 9.70 -7.33
N ALA A 149 1.91 8.98 -6.28
CA ALA A 149 0.53 8.56 -6.12
C ALA A 149 0.13 8.44 -4.65
N TYR A 150 -1.15 8.69 -4.38
CA TYR A 150 -1.83 8.35 -3.13
C TYR A 150 -3.04 7.49 -3.46
N MET A 151 -3.15 6.30 -2.88
CA MET A 151 -4.09 5.29 -3.37
C MET A 151 -4.79 4.51 -2.26
N SER A 152 -5.97 3.97 -2.58
CA SER A 152 -6.65 2.99 -1.73
C SER A 152 -5.81 1.71 -1.60
N GLY A 153 -5.59 1.26 -0.37
CA GLY A 153 -4.69 0.15 -0.08
C GLY A 153 -5.37 -1.16 0.31
N ASN A 154 -6.70 -1.19 0.50
CA ASN A 154 -7.39 -2.37 1.02
C ASN A 154 -7.28 -3.58 0.08
N LEU A 155 -7.66 -3.42 -1.18
CA LEU A 155 -7.56 -4.50 -2.18
C LEU A 155 -6.11 -4.91 -2.41
N LEU A 156 -5.19 -3.95 -2.55
CA LEU A 156 -3.76 -4.20 -2.71
C LEU A 156 -3.20 -5.04 -1.56
N SER A 157 -3.52 -4.66 -0.31
CA SER A 157 -3.08 -5.40 0.87
C SER A 157 -3.65 -6.81 0.93
N SER A 158 -4.90 -7.01 0.53
CA SER A 158 -5.55 -8.33 0.49
C SER A 158 -4.92 -9.20 -0.60
N MET A 159 -4.79 -8.68 -1.81
CA MET A 159 -4.25 -9.41 -2.95
C MET A 159 -2.78 -9.80 -2.75
N ARG A 160 -1.92 -8.89 -2.26
CA ARG A 160 -0.53 -9.22 -1.98
C ARG A 160 -0.41 -10.27 -0.86
N THR A 161 -1.31 -10.23 0.12
CA THR A 161 -1.31 -11.21 1.22
C THR A 161 -1.73 -12.59 0.69
N GLY A 162 -2.75 -12.67 -0.15
CA GLY A 162 -3.16 -13.91 -0.81
C GLY A 162 -2.15 -14.43 -1.84
N ALA A 163 -1.36 -13.54 -2.45
CA ALA A 163 -0.33 -13.93 -3.41
C ALA A 163 0.84 -14.69 -2.76
N MET A 164 1.14 -14.47 -1.48
CA MET A 164 2.21 -15.19 -0.78
C MET A 164 1.99 -16.71 -0.70
N PRO A 165 0.85 -17.23 -0.20
CA PRO A 165 0.57 -18.66 -0.29
C PRO A 165 0.44 -19.17 -1.74
N GLY A 166 0.00 -18.31 -2.68
CA GLY A 166 0.00 -18.63 -4.10
C GLY A 166 1.42 -18.85 -4.64
N LEU A 167 2.35 -17.98 -4.29
CA LEU A 167 3.78 -18.11 -4.62
C LEU A 167 4.38 -19.36 -3.99
N ALA A 168 4.09 -19.62 -2.71
CA ALA A 168 4.55 -20.83 -2.04
C ALA A 168 4.02 -22.09 -2.74
N ALA A 169 2.77 -22.10 -3.16
CA ALA A 169 2.22 -23.22 -3.94
C ALA A 169 2.90 -23.35 -5.31
N LYS A 170 3.15 -22.23 -6.02
CA LYS A 170 3.87 -22.23 -7.31
C LYS A 170 5.26 -22.87 -7.22
N LEU A 171 5.98 -22.57 -6.14
CA LEU A 171 7.39 -22.98 -6.00
C LEU A 171 7.59 -24.31 -5.26
N LEU A 172 6.67 -24.68 -4.36
CA LEU A 172 6.88 -25.77 -3.40
C LEU A 172 5.86 -26.91 -3.51
N ALA A 173 4.74 -26.70 -4.19
CA ALA A 173 3.77 -27.78 -4.35
C ALA A 173 4.31 -28.84 -5.33
N ARG A 174 3.92 -30.09 -5.11
CA ARG A 174 4.19 -31.16 -6.07
C ARG A 174 3.32 -30.95 -7.31
N ASP A 175 3.87 -31.23 -8.50
CA ASP A 175 3.18 -31.06 -9.79
C ASP A 175 1.89 -31.89 -9.91
N ASP A 176 1.82 -33.03 -9.21
CA ASP A 176 0.68 -33.91 -9.19
C ASP A 176 -0.37 -33.59 -8.12
N SER A 177 -0.22 -32.50 -7.35
CA SER A 177 -1.16 -32.08 -6.31
C SER A 177 -2.54 -31.77 -6.88
N LYS A 178 -3.59 -32.33 -6.29
CA LYS A 178 -5.00 -32.16 -6.73
C LYS A 178 -5.89 -31.53 -5.67
N VAL A 179 -5.41 -31.39 -4.45
CA VAL A 179 -6.19 -30.87 -3.32
C VAL A 179 -5.42 -29.76 -2.64
N LEU A 180 -6.07 -28.61 -2.44
CA LEU A 180 -5.59 -27.48 -1.67
C LEU A 180 -6.49 -27.32 -0.45
N THR A 181 -5.92 -27.29 0.75
CA THR A 181 -6.63 -26.96 1.98
C THR A 181 -6.21 -25.58 2.46
N LEU A 182 -7.17 -24.68 2.67
CA LEU A 182 -6.95 -23.35 3.22
C LEU A 182 -7.46 -23.27 4.66
N VAL A 183 -6.62 -22.79 5.57
CA VAL A 183 -6.96 -22.56 6.97
C VAL A 183 -6.90 -21.06 7.24
N GLY A 184 -8.05 -20.45 7.59
CA GLY A 184 -8.15 -19.02 7.84
C GLY A 184 -8.04 -18.18 6.55
N PRO A 185 -9.02 -18.28 5.64
CA PRO A 185 -8.94 -17.63 4.31
C PRO A 185 -9.10 -16.09 4.33
N GLY A 186 -9.22 -15.46 5.49
CA GLY A 186 -9.13 -14.03 5.56
C GLY A 186 -10.25 -13.33 6.29
#